data_62bc0fa7b704335eae757d7c52a88d76
#
_entry.id   62bc0fa7b704335eae757d7c52a88d76
#
_cell.length_a   1.000
_cell.length_b   1.000
_cell.length_c   1.000
_cell.angle_alpha   90.00
_cell.angle_beta   90.00
_cell.angle_gamma   90.00
#
_symmetry.space_group_name_H-M   'P 1'
#
loop_
_entity.id
_entity.type
_entity.pdbx_description
1 polymer ?
#
loop_
_entity_poly.entity_id
_entity_poly.type
_entity_poly.pdbx_seq_one_letter_code
_entity_poly.pdbx_strand_id
1 'polypeptide(L)'
;MNIHVTNLSLNTIDADLRKLFATYGRIESAIIIRDKVNGRPNGTALIDMPNDAQGSQAVVSLNRTMVNGKSISVTEIKYSVKDYKN
;
A
#
# COMPACT_ATOMS: atom_id res chain seq x y z
N MET A 1 -7.64 2.17 9.23
CA MET A 1 -7.52 3.06 8.05
C MET A 1 -7.13 2.24 6.83
N ASN A 2 -7.79 2.47 5.73
CA ASN A 2 -7.46 1.84 4.46
C ASN A 2 -6.64 2.81 3.62
N ILE A 3 -5.55 2.32 3.04
CA ILE A 3 -4.55 3.14 2.39
C ILE A 3 -4.32 2.62 0.97
N HIS A 4 -4.25 3.55 0.03
CA HIS A 4 -4.00 3.27 -1.38
C HIS A 4 -2.60 3.76 -1.74
N VAL A 5 -1.80 2.89 -2.33
CA VAL A 5 -0.43 3.21 -2.74
C VAL A 5 -0.35 3.04 -4.25
N THR A 6 0.17 4.06 -4.93
CA THR A 6 0.30 4.05 -6.39
C THR A 6 1.74 4.38 -6.79
N ASN A 7 2.01 4.21 -8.07
CA ASN A 7 3.32 4.43 -8.68
C ASN A 7 4.40 3.54 -8.09
N LEU A 8 4.02 2.32 -7.70
CA LEU A 8 4.98 1.32 -7.24
C LEU A 8 5.75 0.74 -8.42
N SER A 9 7.02 0.41 -8.17
CA SER A 9 7.78 -0.40 -9.10
C SER A 9 7.09 -1.75 -9.28
N LEU A 10 7.08 -2.27 -10.49
CA LEU A 10 6.47 -3.57 -10.79
C LEU A 10 7.21 -4.73 -10.11
N ASN A 11 8.40 -4.47 -9.58
CA ASN A 11 9.18 -5.46 -8.81
C ASN A 11 8.84 -5.45 -7.32
N THR A 12 7.98 -4.53 -6.87
CA THR A 12 7.59 -4.44 -5.46
C THR A 12 6.70 -5.62 -5.09
N ILE A 13 7.03 -6.28 -3.97
CA ILE A 13 6.23 -7.39 -3.44
C ILE A 13 5.59 -6.96 -2.12
N ASP A 14 4.63 -7.75 -1.63
CA ASP A 14 3.91 -7.42 -0.40
C ASP A 14 4.84 -7.35 0.81
N ALA A 15 5.90 -8.16 0.86
CA ALA A 15 6.89 -8.10 1.94
C ALA A 15 7.58 -6.74 2.00
N ASP A 16 7.87 -6.12 0.84
CA ASP A 16 8.46 -4.78 0.79
C ASP A 16 7.53 -3.76 1.44
N LEU A 17 6.23 -3.84 1.12
CA LEU A 17 5.23 -2.92 1.66
C LEU A 17 5.02 -3.12 3.14
N ARG A 18 4.95 -4.37 3.59
CA ARG A 18 4.81 -4.67 5.01
C ARG A 18 5.97 -4.11 5.81
N LYS A 19 7.19 -4.27 5.33
CA LYS A 19 8.38 -3.75 5.98
C LYS A 19 8.34 -2.23 6.09
N LEU A 20 7.91 -1.57 5.00
CA LEU A 20 7.85 -0.12 4.93
C LEU A 20 6.80 0.45 5.90
N PHE A 21 5.59 -0.07 5.86
CA PHE A 21 4.48 0.42 6.68
C PHE A 21 4.57 -0.02 8.14
N ALA A 22 5.17 -1.18 8.41
CA ALA A 22 5.33 -1.69 9.78
C ALA A 22 6.14 -0.75 10.67
N THR A 23 6.96 0.11 10.09
CA THR A 23 7.69 1.16 10.84
C THR A 23 6.72 2.06 11.59
N TYR A 24 5.51 2.25 11.08
CA TYR A 24 4.52 3.17 11.64
C TYR A 24 3.45 2.49 12.49
N GLY A 25 3.32 1.18 12.39
CA GLY A 25 2.36 0.46 13.21
C GLY A 25 1.98 -0.89 12.62
N ARG A 26 0.99 -1.51 13.26
CA ARG A 26 0.51 -2.83 12.88
C ARG A 26 -0.22 -2.78 11.54
N ILE A 27 0.04 -3.78 10.70
CA ILE A 27 -0.61 -3.96 9.41
C ILE A 27 -1.56 -5.17 9.50
N GLU A 28 -2.83 -4.96 9.17
CA GLU A 28 -3.81 -6.05 9.10
C GLU A 28 -3.69 -6.79 7.77
N SER A 29 -3.58 -6.07 6.67
CA SER A 29 -3.41 -6.68 5.37
C SER A 29 -2.64 -5.76 4.42
N ALA A 30 -1.96 -6.37 3.45
CA ALA A 30 -1.25 -5.67 2.39
C ALA A 30 -1.44 -6.48 1.12
N ILE A 31 -2.02 -5.85 0.10
CA ILE A 31 -2.39 -6.51 -1.14
C ILE A 31 -1.79 -5.75 -2.32
N ILE A 32 -0.95 -6.43 -3.10
CA ILE A 32 -0.50 -5.91 -4.40
C ILE A 32 -1.63 -6.18 -5.40
N ILE A 33 -2.10 -5.13 -6.08
CA ILE A 33 -3.14 -5.27 -7.08
C ILE A 33 -2.52 -5.78 -8.37
N ARG A 34 -3.14 -6.80 -8.95
CA ARG A 34 -2.64 -7.45 -10.16
C ARG A 34 -3.66 -7.33 -11.28
N ASP A 35 -3.16 -7.28 -12.51
CA ASP A 35 -4.00 -7.32 -13.70
C ASP A 35 -4.76 -8.64 -13.75
N LYS A 36 -6.05 -8.58 -14.04
CA LYS A 36 -6.92 -9.77 -14.04
C LYS A 36 -6.61 -10.72 -15.20
N VAL A 37 -6.06 -10.20 -16.28
CA VAL A 37 -5.81 -10.98 -17.48
C VAL A 37 -4.48 -11.72 -17.39
N ASN A 38 -3.41 -11.02 -17.02
CA ASN A 38 -2.05 -11.60 -17.04
C ASN A 38 -1.46 -11.84 -15.64
N GLY A 39 -2.14 -11.43 -14.57
CA GLY A 39 -1.69 -11.66 -13.21
C GLY A 39 -0.49 -10.81 -12.78
N ARG A 40 -0.07 -9.86 -13.59
CA ARG A 40 1.10 -9.03 -13.29
C ARG A 40 0.73 -7.86 -12.40
N PRO A 41 1.65 -7.42 -11.51
CA PRO A 41 1.42 -6.22 -10.70
C PRO A 41 1.21 -5.01 -11.61
N ASN A 42 0.32 -4.10 -11.19
CA ASN A 42 0.05 -2.88 -11.96
C ASN A 42 0.59 -1.60 -11.31
N GLY A 43 1.43 -1.74 -10.27
CA GLY A 43 2.01 -0.59 -9.58
C GLY A 43 1.13 -0.01 -8.49
N THR A 44 0.10 -0.72 -8.07
CA THR A 44 -0.84 -0.26 -7.07
C THR A 44 -0.97 -1.29 -5.95
N ALA A 45 -1.19 -0.82 -4.72
CA ALA A 45 -1.40 -1.70 -3.57
C ALA A 45 -2.41 -1.10 -2.60
N LEU A 46 -3.01 -1.96 -1.79
CA LEU A 46 -3.94 -1.59 -0.73
C LEU A 46 -3.39 -2.08 0.60
N ILE A 47 -3.39 -1.21 1.61
CA ILE A 47 -2.89 -1.50 2.95
C ILE A 47 -4.00 -1.22 3.95
N ASP A 48 -4.21 -2.13 4.90
CA ASP A 48 -5.11 -1.90 6.03
C ASP A 48 -4.28 -1.78 7.31
N MET A 49 -4.30 -0.60 7.92
CA MET A 49 -3.70 -0.35 9.24
C MET A 49 -4.84 -0.04 10.21
N PRO A 50 -5.10 -0.93 11.19
CA PRO A 50 -6.26 -0.75 12.08
C PRO A 50 -6.22 0.50 12.95
N ASN A 51 -5.03 0.97 13.31
CA ASN A 51 -4.89 2.17 14.13
C ASN A 51 -4.83 3.40 13.24
N ASP A 52 -5.84 4.26 13.33
CA ASP A 52 -5.95 5.42 12.44
C ASP A 52 -4.82 6.43 12.63
N ALA A 53 -4.35 6.64 13.85
CA ALA A 53 -3.24 7.56 14.10
C ALA A 53 -1.95 7.07 13.44
N GLN A 54 -1.69 5.77 13.54
CA GLN A 54 -0.52 5.16 12.89
C GLN A 54 -0.66 5.19 11.37
N GLY A 55 -1.86 4.91 10.87
CA GLY A 55 -2.13 4.97 9.43
C GLY A 55 -1.94 6.38 8.88
N SER A 56 -2.45 7.38 9.58
CA SER A 56 -2.25 8.80 9.19
C SER A 56 -0.77 9.17 9.15
N GLN A 57 -0.01 8.73 10.15
CA GLN A 57 1.42 8.98 10.19
C GLN A 57 2.13 8.33 9.00
N ALA A 58 1.75 7.11 8.67
CA ALA A 58 2.31 6.41 7.52
C ALA A 58 2.02 7.15 6.22
N VAL A 59 0.78 7.59 6.03
CA VAL A 59 0.38 8.33 4.82
C VAL A 59 1.23 9.59 4.66
N VAL A 60 1.31 10.41 5.70
CA VAL A 60 2.07 11.67 5.65
C VAL A 60 3.54 11.42 5.40
N SER A 61 4.11 10.41 6.09
CA SER A 61 5.55 10.17 6.06
C SER A 61 6.01 9.48 4.79
N LEU A 62 5.19 8.61 4.22
CA LEU A 62 5.58 7.78 3.08
C LEU A 62 5.17 8.36 1.73
N ASN A 63 4.21 9.28 1.71
CA ASN A 63 3.83 9.90 0.46
C ASN A 63 5.03 10.63 -0.16
N ARG A 64 5.29 10.35 -1.44
CA ARG A 64 6.40 10.92 -2.21
C ARG A 64 7.78 10.40 -1.79
N THR A 65 7.85 9.30 -1.06
CA THR A 65 9.15 8.67 -0.80
C THR A 65 9.55 7.77 -1.97
N MET A 66 10.85 7.52 -2.08
CA MET A 66 11.37 6.64 -3.14
C MET A 66 11.36 5.20 -2.64
N VAL A 67 10.72 4.33 -3.42
CA VAL A 67 10.71 2.88 -3.16
C VAL A 67 11.06 2.18 -4.47
N ASN A 68 12.13 1.41 -4.44
CA ASN A 68 12.62 0.69 -5.63
C ASN A 68 12.76 1.61 -6.85
N GLY A 69 13.27 2.83 -6.63
CA GLY A 69 13.55 3.77 -7.70
C GLY A 69 12.38 4.62 -8.16
N LYS A 70 11.20 4.49 -7.54
CA LYS A 70 10.01 5.28 -7.92
C LYS A 70 9.47 6.03 -6.72
N SER A 71 9.01 7.26 -6.96
CA SER A 71 8.36 8.08 -5.94
C SER A 71 6.90 7.62 -5.82
N ILE A 72 6.56 7.01 -4.69
CA ILE A 72 5.21 6.47 -4.49
C ILE A 72 4.25 7.55 -4.04
N SER A 73 2.95 7.35 -4.31
CA SER A 73 1.87 8.17 -3.79
C SER A 73 1.08 7.35 -2.79
N VAL A 74 0.83 7.93 -1.61
CA VAL A 74 0.16 7.25 -0.50
C VAL A 74 -1.01 8.10 -0.05
N THR A 75 -2.23 7.56 -0.13
CA THR A 75 -3.45 8.27 0.26
C THR A 75 -4.39 7.36 1.03
N GLU A 76 -5.23 7.96 1.87
CA GLU A 76 -6.31 7.24 2.51
C GLU A 76 -7.44 6.99 1.52
N ILE A 77 -8.08 5.82 1.61
CA ILE A 77 -9.26 5.50 0.80
C ILE A 77 -10.46 5.22 1.70
N LYS A 78 -11.67 5.37 1.13
CA LYS A 78 -12.92 5.26 1.88
C LYS A 78 -13.50 3.85 1.92
N TYR A 79 -13.13 2.96 0.99
CA TYR A 79 -13.63 1.59 1.00
C TYR A 79 -12.66 0.66 1.75
N SER A 80 -13.17 -0.47 2.23
CA SER A 80 -12.37 -1.44 2.97
C SER A 80 -11.48 -2.25 2.03
N VAL A 81 -10.22 -2.45 2.44
CA VAL A 81 -9.31 -3.36 1.73
C VAL A 81 -9.90 -4.77 1.67
N LYS A 82 -10.64 -5.17 2.72
CA LYS A 82 -11.26 -6.51 2.77
C LYS A 82 -12.37 -6.70 1.73
N ASP A 83 -12.92 -5.62 1.22
CA ASP A 83 -13.96 -5.66 0.19
C ASP A 83 -13.38 -5.71 -1.21
N TYR A 84 -12.07 -5.60 -1.34
CA TYR A 84 -11.42 -5.65 -2.65
C TYR A 84 -11.58 -7.04 -3.25
N LYS A 85 -12.04 -7.10 -4.52
CA LYS A 85 -12.21 -8.35 -5.25
C LYS A 85 -11.47 -8.25 -6.58
N ASN A 86 -10.71 -9.27 -6.87
CA ASN A 86 -10.00 -9.38 -8.14
C ASN A 86 -10.95 -9.71 -9.29
#